data_af3db3d2198e91dff67bf1257c69bcfc
#
_entry.id   af3db3d2198e91dff67bf1257c69bcfc
#
_cell.length_a   1.000
_cell.length_b   1.000
_cell.length_c   1.000
_cell.angle_alpha   90.00
_cell.angle_beta   90.00
_cell.angle_gamma   90.00
#
_symmetry.space_group_name_H-M   'P 1'
#
loop_
_entity.id
_entity.type
_entity.pdbx_description
1 polymer ?
#
loop_
_entity_poly.entity_id
_entity_poly.type
_entity_poly.pdbx_seq_one_letter_code
_entity_poly.pdbx_strand_id
1 'polypeptide(L)'
;IDDEHPYIKLLLAPGKTLALGGEVELLGRITYNDGLDRFRLTAEELRGQFTAKGADVVYACQTRNPTHAGHAFLMKDSRERLQRRGYKNPVLWLSPLGGWTKPSDVPLDVRVKQHEKVMEAGELHPSWTVMAIWPSPMIYAGPTEVEFHAKSRRVGGAHFFTVGRDPAGMPYSSNPYYSKEVRGC
;
A
#
# COMPACT_ATOMS: atom_id res chain seq x y z
N ILE A 1 -23.78 -1.37 7.07
CA ILE A 1 -22.73 -2.22 6.44
C ILE A 1 -23.47 -3.19 5.53
N ASP A 2 -23.00 -3.34 4.32
CA ASP A 2 -23.61 -4.21 3.33
C ASP A 2 -23.18 -5.67 3.56
N ASP A 3 -24.12 -6.52 3.91
CA ASP A 3 -23.88 -7.96 4.19
C ASP A 3 -23.37 -8.70 2.95
N GLU A 4 -23.61 -8.16 1.76
CA GLU A 4 -23.09 -8.70 0.49
C GLU A 4 -21.61 -8.37 0.27
N HIS A 5 -21.03 -7.46 1.08
CA HIS A 5 -19.63 -7.08 0.94
C HIS A 5 -18.70 -8.29 1.19
N PRO A 6 -17.74 -8.61 0.28
CA PRO A 6 -16.90 -9.80 0.39
C PRO A 6 -16.12 -9.91 1.69
N TYR A 7 -15.63 -8.79 2.22
CA TYR A 7 -14.93 -8.79 3.50
C TYR A 7 -15.85 -9.21 4.66
N ILE A 8 -17.10 -8.75 4.65
CA ILE A 8 -18.10 -9.14 5.62
C ILE A 8 -18.41 -10.63 5.49
N LYS A 9 -18.74 -11.10 4.27
CA LYS A 9 -19.08 -12.52 4.02
C LYS A 9 -17.93 -13.47 4.34
N LEU A 10 -16.71 -13.14 3.95
CA LEU A 10 -15.57 -14.08 4.05
C LEU A 10 -14.86 -14.03 5.40
N LEU A 11 -14.83 -12.88 6.05
CA LEU A 11 -14.01 -12.68 7.24
C LEU A 11 -14.80 -12.37 8.51
N LEU A 12 -15.93 -11.68 8.42
CA LEU A 12 -16.69 -11.28 9.61
C LEU A 12 -17.91 -12.17 9.88
N ALA A 13 -18.62 -12.62 8.85
CA ALA A 13 -19.84 -13.43 9.00
C ALA A 13 -19.61 -14.86 9.53
N PRO A 14 -18.49 -15.57 9.24
CA PRO A 14 -18.30 -16.92 9.78
C PRO A 14 -18.02 -16.91 11.30
N GLY A 15 -19.06 -16.83 12.11
CA GLY A 15 -19.10 -17.37 13.47
C GLY A 15 -18.17 -16.79 14.54
N LYS A 16 -17.58 -15.61 14.36
CA LYS A 16 -16.75 -14.97 15.41
C LYS A 16 -17.65 -14.14 16.32
N THR A 17 -18.08 -14.74 17.44
CA THR A 17 -18.96 -14.09 18.41
C THR A 17 -18.22 -13.44 19.58
N LEU A 18 -16.90 -13.61 19.68
CA LEU A 18 -16.10 -13.10 20.79
C LEU A 18 -15.11 -12.04 20.28
N ALA A 19 -15.06 -10.91 20.97
CA ALA A 19 -14.04 -9.89 20.82
C ALA A 19 -13.17 -9.84 22.09
N LEU A 20 -11.85 -9.75 21.91
CA LEU A 20 -10.89 -9.52 22.98
C LEU A 20 -10.43 -8.07 22.95
N GLY A 21 -10.35 -7.43 24.11
CA GLY A 21 -9.82 -6.10 24.29
C GLY A 21 -9.04 -6.01 25.60
N GLY A 22 -8.06 -5.11 25.64
CA GLY A 22 -7.22 -4.90 26.81
C GLY A 22 -5.91 -4.23 26.46
N GLU A 23 -5.02 -4.13 27.43
CA GLU A 23 -3.64 -3.70 27.19
C GLU A 23 -2.91 -4.74 26.34
N VAL A 24 -2.06 -4.27 25.43
CA VAL A 24 -1.34 -5.13 24.48
C VAL A 24 0.16 -4.86 24.61
N GLU A 25 0.94 -5.92 24.79
CA GLU A 25 2.39 -5.89 24.77
C GLU A 25 2.93 -6.68 23.59
N LEU A 26 3.85 -6.08 22.82
CA LEU A 26 4.55 -6.76 21.74
C LEU A 26 5.75 -7.52 22.31
N LEU A 27 5.66 -8.85 22.35
CA LEU A 27 6.72 -9.71 22.92
C LEU A 27 7.92 -9.89 21.96
N GLY A 28 7.77 -9.58 20.70
CA GLY A 28 8.84 -9.72 19.71
C GLY A 28 8.41 -9.31 18.31
N ARG A 29 9.38 -9.25 17.40
CA ARG A 29 9.10 -8.97 15.98
C ARG A 29 8.34 -10.14 15.34
N ILE A 30 7.26 -9.82 14.64
CA ILE A 30 6.53 -10.81 13.83
C ILE A 30 7.38 -11.13 12.59
N THR A 31 7.68 -12.42 12.39
CA THR A 31 8.34 -12.97 11.20
C THR A 31 7.43 -14.00 10.54
N TYR A 32 7.39 -13.99 9.22
CA TYR A 32 6.54 -14.90 8.44
C TYR A 32 7.32 -16.09 7.88
N ASN A 33 8.66 -15.96 7.78
CA ASN A 33 9.55 -16.98 7.24
C ASN A 33 9.20 -17.44 5.81
N ASP A 34 8.62 -16.55 5.03
CA ASP A 34 8.17 -16.76 3.65
C ASP A 34 9.14 -16.18 2.60
N GLY A 35 10.34 -15.77 3.04
CA GLY A 35 11.37 -15.15 2.20
C GLY A 35 11.15 -13.66 1.91
N LEU A 36 10.07 -13.07 2.43
CA LEU A 36 9.72 -11.65 2.21
C LEU A 36 9.98 -10.76 3.42
N ASP A 37 10.45 -11.31 4.54
CA ASP A 37 10.64 -10.55 5.77
C ASP A 37 11.62 -9.38 5.63
N ARG A 38 12.57 -9.47 4.67
CA ARG A 38 13.48 -8.37 4.32
C ARG A 38 12.77 -7.10 3.82
N PHE A 39 11.53 -7.23 3.35
CA PHE A 39 10.70 -6.12 2.89
C PHE A 39 9.68 -5.65 3.92
N ARG A 40 9.53 -6.35 5.06
CA ARG A 40 8.61 -6.01 6.14
C ARG A 40 9.32 -5.15 7.18
N LEU A 41 9.56 -3.91 6.80
CA LEU A 41 10.26 -2.94 7.65
C LEU A 41 9.32 -2.36 8.71
N THR A 42 9.84 -2.15 9.91
CA THR A 42 9.18 -1.29 10.91
C THR A 42 9.12 0.15 10.40
N ALA A 43 8.28 0.99 10.99
CA ALA A 43 8.22 2.40 10.61
C ALA A 43 9.55 3.13 10.86
N GLU A 44 10.31 2.72 11.86
CA GLU A 44 11.64 3.27 12.15
C GLU A 44 12.67 2.84 11.09
N GLU A 45 12.76 1.55 10.80
CA GLU A 45 13.64 1.03 9.75
C GLU A 45 13.34 1.65 8.39
N LEU A 46 12.06 1.83 8.07
CA LEU A 46 11.62 2.44 6.83
C LEU A 46 12.06 3.90 6.73
N ARG A 47 11.86 4.69 7.79
CA ARG A 47 12.38 6.07 7.86
C ARG A 47 13.89 6.11 7.75
N GLY A 48 14.60 5.16 8.37
CA GLY A 48 16.06 5.00 8.22
C GLY A 48 16.47 4.80 6.76
N GLN A 49 15.73 3.97 6.00
CA GLN A 49 15.98 3.78 4.56
C GLN A 49 15.79 5.07 3.75
N PHE A 50 14.78 5.88 4.06
CA PHE A 50 14.58 7.16 3.40
C PHE A 50 15.71 8.16 3.72
N THR A 51 16.10 8.23 4.98
CA THR A 51 17.22 9.06 5.42
C THR A 51 18.55 8.64 4.76
N ALA A 52 18.83 7.35 4.71
CA ALA A 52 20.03 6.81 4.04
C ALA A 52 20.09 7.15 2.55
N LYS A 53 18.93 7.32 1.90
CA LYS A 53 18.85 7.81 0.51
C LYS A 53 18.91 9.34 0.39
N GLY A 54 18.99 10.09 1.50
CA GLY A 54 18.97 11.54 1.50
C GLY A 54 17.63 12.13 1.01
N ALA A 55 16.53 11.45 1.31
CA ALA A 55 15.20 11.91 0.90
C ALA A 55 14.86 13.25 1.58
N ASP A 56 14.51 14.24 0.79
CA ASP A 56 13.90 15.49 1.29
C ASP A 56 12.37 15.44 1.27
N VAL A 57 11.82 14.50 0.52
CA VAL A 57 10.40 14.18 0.49
C VAL A 57 10.18 12.72 0.12
N VAL A 58 9.18 12.10 0.72
CA VAL A 58 8.77 10.72 0.42
C VAL A 58 7.34 10.71 -0.10
N TYR A 59 7.13 10.04 -1.22
CA TYR A 59 5.80 9.77 -1.75
C TYR A 59 5.55 8.27 -1.83
N ALA A 60 4.42 7.82 -1.28
CA ALA A 60 4.06 6.42 -1.25
C ALA A 60 3.10 6.07 -2.39
N CYS A 61 3.35 4.95 -3.04
CA CYS A 61 2.45 4.35 -4.00
C CYS A 61 2.09 2.93 -3.54
N GLN A 62 0.82 2.73 -3.19
CA GLN A 62 0.31 1.44 -2.76
C GLN A 62 -0.03 0.56 -3.96
N THR A 63 0.37 -0.71 -3.89
CA THR A 63 0.06 -1.69 -4.94
C THR A 63 -0.62 -2.93 -4.37
N ARG A 64 -1.69 -3.38 -5.03
CA ARG A 64 -2.28 -4.72 -4.84
C ARG A 64 -2.18 -5.57 -6.10
N ASN A 65 -1.74 -4.99 -7.20
CA ASN A 65 -1.50 -5.61 -8.49
C ASN A 65 -0.03 -5.50 -8.88
N PRO A 66 0.47 -6.33 -9.79
CA PRO A 66 1.78 -6.16 -10.40
C PRO A 66 1.93 -4.78 -11.05
N THR A 67 3.12 -4.19 -10.93
CA THR A 67 3.43 -2.90 -11.55
C THR A 67 3.60 -3.10 -13.06
N HIS A 68 2.81 -2.39 -13.86
CA HIS A 68 2.95 -2.31 -15.31
C HIS A 68 3.47 -0.94 -15.75
N ALA A 69 3.76 -0.75 -17.04
CA ALA A 69 4.33 0.49 -17.58
C ALA A 69 3.56 1.76 -17.17
N GLY A 70 2.22 1.70 -17.13
CA GLY A 70 1.40 2.83 -16.67
C GLY A 70 1.61 3.19 -15.20
N HIS A 71 1.80 2.19 -14.32
CA HIS A 71 2.15 2.43 -12.92
C HIS A 71 3.56 3.05 -12.80
N ALA A 72 4.54 2.48 -13.52
CA ALA A 72 5.90 3.01 -13.53
C ALA A 72 5.94 4.46 -14.04
N PHE A 73 5.20 4.75 -15.12
CA PHE A 73 5.06 6.11 -15.64
C PHE A 73 4.48 7.07 -14.58
N LEU A 74 3.39 6.70 -13.93
CA LEU A 74 2.76 7.52 -12.90
C LEU A 74 3.72 7.80 -11.73
N MET A 75 4.50 6.82 -11.30
CA MET A 75 5.48 6.96 -10.22
C MET A 75 6.63 7.90 -10.63
N LYS A 76 7.13 7.77 -11.87
CA LYS A 76 8.15 8.66 -12.43
C LYS A 76 7.63 10.10 -12.58
N ASP A 77 6.44 10.28 -13.16
CA ASP A 77 5.82 11.61 -13.32
C ASP A 77 5.57 12.28 -11.96
N SER A 78 5.14 11.50 -10.96
CA SER A 78 4.98 12.00 -9.59
C SER A 78 6.30 12.52 -9.02
N ARG A 79 7.41 11.80 -9.23
CA ARG A 79 8.75 12.25 -8.84
C ARG A 79 9.15 13.55 -9.52
N GLU A 80 8.98 13.63 -10.83
CA GLU A 80 9.30 14.84 -11.61
C GLU A 80 8.45 16.04 -11.18
N ARG A 81 7.16 15.83 -10.87
CA ARG A 81 6.29 16.90 -10.36
C ARG A 81 6.76 17.40 -9.00
N LEU A 82 7.23 16.54 -8.12
CA LEU A 82 7.81 16.94 -6.84
C LEU A 82 9.11 17.72 -7.05
N GLN A 83 9.98 17.29 -7.98
CA GLN A 83 11.19 18.03 -8.33
C GLN A 83 10.86 19.43 -8.89
N ARG A 84 9.85 19.55 -9.76
CA ARG A 84 9.37 20.87 -10.26
C ARG A 84 8.79 21.76 -9.15
N ARG A 85 8.35 21.18 -8.02
CA ARG A 85 7.93 21.91 -6.81
C ARG A 85 9.10 22.31 -5.90
N GLY A 86 10.34 21.99 -6.28
CA GLY A 86 11.55 22.39 -5.55
C GLY A 86 12.17 21.33 -4.65
N TYR A 87 11.59 20.13 -4.56
CA TYR A 87 12.21 19.02 -3.84
C TYR A 87 13.41 18.51 -4.64
N LYS A 88 14.53 18.31 -3.97
CA LYS A 88 15.79 17.92 -4.63
C LYS A 88 15.88 16.42 -4.87
N ASN A 89 15.42 15.64 -3.90
CA ASN A 89 15.52 14.18 -3.93
C ASN A 89 14.24 13.49 -3.43
N PRO A 90 13.14 13.55 -4.22
CA PRO A 90 11.94 12.79 -3.90
C PRO A 90 12.21 11.29 -3.97
N VAL A 91 11.90 10.56 -2.89
CA VAL A 91 12.04 9.11 -2.82
C VAL A 91 10.67 8.44 -2.86
N LEU A 92 10.54 7.44 -3.72
CA LEU A 92 9.36 6.59 -3.82
C LEU A 92 9.38 5.52 -2.72
N TRP A 93 8.30 5.41 -1.98
CA TRP A 93 7.98 4.20 -1.26
C TRP A 93 7.02 3.35 -2.10
N LEU A 94 7.54 2.34 -2.78
CA LEU A 94 6.75 1.30 -3.42
C LEU A 94 6.22 0.37 -2.32
N SER A 95 4.91 0.46 -2.06
CA SER A 95 4.25 -0.16 -0.90
C SER A 95 3.29 -1.26 -1.30
N PRO A 96 3.76 -2.51 -1.52
CA PRO A 96 2.87 -3.64 -1.69
C PRO A 96 2.03 -3.87 -0.43
N LEU A 97 0.72 -4.14 -0.61
CA LEU A 97 -0.15 -4.55 0.48
C LEU A 97 0.23 -5.95 0.96
N GLY A 98 0.57 -6.06 2.24
CA GLY A 98 0.98 -7.31 2.88
C GLY A 98 -0.14 -8.04 3.63
N GLY A 99 -1.27 -7.39 3.85
CA GLY A 99 -2.44 -8.00 4.46
C GLY A 99 -3.34 -8.69 3.43
N TRP A 100 -4.52 -9.08 3.89
CA TRP A 100 -5.50 -9.76 3.04
C TRP A 100 -5.89 -8.94 1.82
N THR A 101 -5.98 -9.61 0.67
CA THR A 101 -6.60 -9.14 -0.56
C THR A 101 -7.56 -10.21 -1.08
N LYS A 102 -8.45 -9.88 -2.01
CA LYS A 102 -9.39 -10.86 -2.53
C LYS A 102 -8.68 -12.01 -3.27
N PRO A 103 -9.25 -13.23 -3.30
CA PRO A 103 -8.60 -14.40 -3.91
C PRO A 103 -8.24 -14.26 -5.39
N SER A 104 -8.90 -13.36 -6.12
CA SER A 104 -8.59 -13.09 -7.54
C SER A 104 -7.43 -12.09 -7.75
N ASP A 105 -6.90 -11.50 -6.69
CA ASP A 105 -5.72 -10.64 -6.78
C ASP A 105 -4.45 -11.51 -6.86
N VAL A 106 -3.41 -10.98 -7.49
CA VAL A 106 -2.13 -11.69 -7.62
C VAL A 106 -1.48 -11.88 -6.24
N PRO A 107 -1.00 -13.08 -5.88
CA PRO A 107 -0.35 -13.35 -4.60
C PRO A 107 0.81 -12.40 -4.30
N LEU A 108 1.06 -12.16 -3.00
CA LEU A 108 2.05 -11.17 -2.55
C LEU A 108 3.46 -11.50 -3.03
N ASP A 109 3.88 -12.77 -2.96
CA ASP A 109 5.20 -13.21 -3.38
C ASP A 109 5.44 -12.97 -4.87
N VAL A 110 4.43 -13.23 -5.70
CA VAL A 110 4.48 -12.97 -7.15
C VAL A 110 4.57 -11.47 -7.43
N ARG A 111 3.79 -10.65 -6.71
CA ARG A 111 3.85 -9.19 -6.83
C ARG A 111 5.22 -8.64 -6.45
N VAL A 112 5.79 -9.09 -5.35
CA VAL A 112 7.10 -8.64 -4.88
C VAL A 112 8.18 -9.03 -5.87
N LYS A 113 8.22 -10.28 -6.35
CA LYS A 113 9.15 -10.71 -7.40
C LYS A 113 9.06 -9.86 -8.66
N GLN A 114 7.84 -9.53 -9.08
CA GLN A 114 7.62 -8.67 -10.25
C GLN A 114 8.13 -7.25 -10.00
N HIS A 115 7.90 -6.69 -8.80
CA HIS A 115 8.42 -5.37 -8.45
C HIS A 115 9.95 -5.34 -8.40
N GLU A 116 10.60 -6.39 -7.89
CA GLU A 116 12.06 -6.55 -7.95
C GLU A 116 12.56 -6.50 -9.39
N LYS A 117 11.90 -7.22 -10.32
CA LYS A 117 12.27 -7.19 -11.75
C LYS A 117 12.09 -5.83 -12.39
N VAL A 118 11.06 -5.08 -12.04
CA VAL A 118 10.86 -3.70 -12.51
C VAL A 118 11.97 -2.76 -11.99
N MET A 119 12.42 -2.97 -10.76
CA MET A 119 13.54 -2.22 -10.18
C MET A 119 14.88 -2.61 -10.82
N GLU A 120 15.14 -3.91 -11.01
CA GLU A 120 16.33 -4.43 -11.69
C GLU A 120 16.45 -3.92 -13.14
N ALA A 121 15.32 -3.81 -13.83
CA ALA A 121 15.26 -3.25 -15.19
C ALA A 121 15.46 -1.72 -15.24
N GLY A 122 15.59 -1.05 -14.08
CA GLY A 122 15.79 0.39 -13.99
C GLY A 122 14.53 1.24 -14.20
N GLU A 123 13.36 0.61 -14.38
CA GLU A 123 12.10 1.32 -14.54
C GLU A 123 11.71 2.11 -13.27
N LEU A 124 11.98 1.54 -12.10
CA LEU A 124 11.90 2.21 -10.80
C LEU A 124 13.28 2.09 -10.14
N HIS A 125 14.17 3.02 -10.46
CA HIS A 125 15.57 2.89 -10.10
C HIS A 125 15.80 2.82 -8.58
N PRO A 126 16.62 1.88 -8.08
CA PRO A 126 16.84 1.68 -6.64
C PRO A 126 17.40 2.90 -5.90
N SER A 127 18.08 3.84 -6.58
CA SER A 127 18.62 5.04 -5.94
C SER A 127 17.55 5.94 -5.33
N TRP A 128 16.34 5.95 -5.88
CA TRP A 128 15.23 6.78 -5.42
C TRP A 128 13.97 5.95 -5.08
N THR A 129 14.08 4.63 -5.03
CA THR A 129 12.97 3.74 -4.68
C THR A 129 13.31 2.91 -3.46
N VAL A 130 12.41 2.84 -2.51
CA VAL A 130 12.40 1.88 -1.40
C VAL A 130 11.17 1.00 -1.58
N MET A 131 11.35 -0.31 -1.70
CA MET A 131 10.25 -1.26 -1.67
C MET A 131 10.09 -1.80 -0.25
N ALA A 132 8.92 -1.56 0.35
CA ALA A 132 8.59 -2.08 1.66
C ALA A 132 7.11 -2.47 1.75
N ILE A 133 6.89 -3.71 2.15
CA ILE A 133 5.55 -4.27 2.37
C ILE A 133 4.91 -3.58 3.57
N TRP A 134 3.65 -3.14 3.40
CA TRP A 134 2.88 -2.58 4.50
C TRP A 134 1.81 -3.58 4.97
N PRO A 135 1.72 -3.90 6.26
CA PRO A 135 0.90 -5.02 6.77
C PRO A 135 -0.60 -4.70 6.86
N SER A 136 -1.13 -3.84 6.00
CA SER A 136 -2.56 -3.56 5.97
C SER A 136 -3.27 -4.41 4.92
N PRO A 137 -4.51 -4.85 5.19
CA PRO A 137 -5.36 -5.51 4.20
C PRO A 137 -5.97 -4.50 3.23
N MET A 138 -6.57 -4.99 2.14
CA MET A 138 -7.53 -4.28 1.31
C MET A 138 -8.92 -4.77 1.67
N ILE A 139 -9.74 -3.91 2.26
CA ILE A 139 -11.10 -4.27 2.70
C ILE A 139 -12.21 -3.73 1.79
N TYR A 140 -11.84 -3.01 0.73
CA TYR A 140 -12.76 -2.46 -0.29
C TYR A 140 -13.84 -1.55 0.30
N ALA A 141 -13.46 -0.71 1.26
CA ALA A 141 -14.36 0.20 1.98
C ALA A 141 -14.40 1.63 1.38
N GLY A 142 -13.99 1.79 0.14
CA GLY A 142 -14.09 3.05 -0.60
C GLY A 142 -13.21 4.19 -0.05
N PRO A 143 -13.69 5.44 -0.07
CA PRO A 143 -12.90 6.62 0.30
C PRO A 143 -12.32 6.56 1.70
N THR A 144 -13.06 6.04 2.67
CA THR A 144 -12.61 5.89 4.07
C THR A 144 -11.38 5.00 4.18
N GLU A 145 -11.32 3.93 3.38
CA GLU A 145 -10.14 3.07 3.34
C GLU A 145 -8.96 3.75 2.67
N VAL A 146 -9.18 4.53 1.63
CA VAL A 146 -8.12 5.33 0.98
C VAL A 146 -7.50 6.29 1.98
N GLU A 147 -8.34 6.97 2.76
CA GLU A 147 -7.88 7.87 3.82
C GLU A 147 -7.07 7.12 4.90
N PHE A 148 -7.54 5.95 5.33
CA PHE A 148 -6.79 5.07 6.25
C PHE A 148 -5.43 4.69 5.67
N HIS A 149 -5.37 4.28 4.40
CA HIS A 149 -4.12 3.93 3.75
C HIS A 149 -3.15 5.11 3.67
N ALA A 150 -3.63 6.31 3.36
CA ALA A 150 -2.81 7.51 3.34
C ALA A 150 -2.28 7.87 4.73
N LYS A 151 -3.15 7.89 5.74
CA LYS A 151 -2.79 8.17 7.15
C LYS A 151 -1.78 7.14 7.67
N SER A 152 -1.97 5.87 7.38
CA SER A 152 -1.05 4.81 7.82
C SER A 152 0.34 4.96 7.17
N ARG A 153 0.43 5.35 5.89
CA ARG A 153 1.74 5.60 5.24
C ARG A 153 2.43 6.85 5.80
N ARG A 154 1.65 7.83 6.26
CA ARG A 154 2.23 8.97 6.96
C ARG A 154 2.97 8.55 8.25
N VAL A 155 2.43 7.59 8.99
CA VAL A 155 3.13 6.99 10.16
C VAL A 155 4.45 6.34 9.73
N GLY A 156 4.49 5.69 8.57
CA GLY A 156 5.70 5.12 7.98
C GLY A 156 6.71 6.14 7.45
N GLY A 157 6.35 7.44 7.39
CA GLY A 157 7.25 8.50 6.93
C GLY A 157 6.94 9.07 5.55
N ALA A 158 5.82 8.73 4.93
CA ALA A 158 5.41 9.34 3.67
C ALA A 158 4.83 10.74 3.88
N HIS A 159 5.20 11.68 3.00
CA HIS A 159 4.66 13.03 2.95
C HIS A 159 3.50 13.13 1.97
N PHE A 160 3.55 12.35 0.89
CA PHE A 160 2.51 12.26 -0.13
C PHE A 160 2.08 10.82 -0.34
N PHE A 161 0.83 10.63 -0.70
CA PHE A 161 0.26 9.33 -1.04
C PHE A 161 -0.39 9.42 -2.43
N THR A 162 -0.03 8.51 -3.32
CA THR A 162 -0.59 8.45 -4.66
C THR A 162 -1.92 7.73 -4.63
N VAL A 163 -2.98 8.44 -4.99
CA VAL A 163 -4.33 7.88 -5.09
C VAL A 163 -4.58 7.47 -6.54
N GLY A 164 -4.85 6.19 -6.77
CA GLY A 164 -5.20 5.66 -8.08
C GLY A 164 -6.66 5.92 -8.47
N ARG A 165 -7.05 5.43 -9.64
CA ARG A 165 -8.39 5.64 -10.20
C ARG A 165 -9.52 5.03 -9.35
N ASP A 166 -9.28 3.89 -8.75
CA ASP A 166 -10.25 3.13 -7.94
C ASP A 166 -9.52 2.33 -6.85
N PRO A 167 -8.89 3.02 -5.89
CA PRO A 167 -7.89 2.41 -5.02
C PRO A 167 -8.46 1.43 -3.99
N ALA A 168 -9.72 1.57 -3.60
CA ALA A 168 -10.42 0.70 -2.65
C ALA A 168 -11.85 0.43 -3.09
N GLY A 169 -12.16 0.71 -4.35
CA GLY A 169 -13.49 0.51 -4.91
C GLY A 169 -13.75 -0.95 -5.22
N MET A 170 -15.00 -1.33 -5.06
CA MET A 170 -15.53 -2.60 -5.50
C MET A 170 -16.69 -2.32 -6.45
N PRO A 171 -16.77 -2.97 -7.63
CA PRO A 171 -17.91 -2.82 -8.50
C PRO A 171 -19.14 -3.43 -7.81
N TYR A 172 -20.04 -2.56 -7.37
CA TYR A 172 -21.31 -2.92 -6.78
C TYR A 172 -22.43 -2.23 -7.55
N SER A 173 -23.28 -2.99 -8.18
CA SER A 173 -24.28 -2.47 -9.12
C SER A 173 -25.41 -1.68 -8.48
N SER A 174 -25.62 -1.83 -7.18
CA SER A 174 -26.76 -1.24 -6.45
C SER A 174 -26.37 -0.26 -5.33
N ASN A 175 -25.09 -0.02 -5.07
CA ASN A 175 -24.67 0.85 -3.97
C ASN A 175 -24.10 2.19 -4.48
N PRO A 176 -24.78 3.34 -4.20
CA PRO A 176 -24.32 4.67 -4.62
C PRO A 176 -22.98 5.10 -4.02
N TYR A 177 -22.53 4.50 -2.93
CA TYR A 177 -21.20 4.78 -2.34
C TYR A 177 -20.03 4.36 -3.23
N TYR A 178 -20.27 3.58 -4.25
CA TYR A 178 -19.25 3.12 -5.21
C TYR A 178 -19.46 3.77 -6.59
N SER A 179 -20.25 4.86 -6.68
CA SER A 179 -20.38 5.64 -7.93
C SER A 179 -19.03 6.24 -8.33
N LYS A 180 -18.84 6.50 -9.62
CA LYS A 180 -17.60 7.11 -10.16
C LYS A 180 -17.30 8.47 -9.52
N GLU A 181 -18.32 9.18 -9.08
CA GLU A 181 -18.23 10.50 -8.45
C GLU A 181 -17.65 10.44 -7.03
N VAL A 182 -17.89 9.36 -6.32
CA VAL A 182 -17.35 9.12 -4.96
C VAL A 182 -15.95 8.47 -5.00
N ARG A 183 -15.53 7.93 -6.13
CA ARG A 183 -14.23 7.28 -6.34
C ARG A 183 -13.07 8.26 -6.58
N GLY A 184 -13.38 9.49 -6.82
CA GLY A 184 -12.44 10.54 -7.23
C GLY A 184 -11.94 11.44 -6.10
N CYS A 185 -11.77 10.92 -4.89
CA CYS A 185 -11.10 11.68 -3.82
C CYS A 185 -9.60 11.74 -4.01
#